data_032bd0bcc5fbf46a63a049bd9d069ff2
#
_entry.id   032bd0bcc5fbf46a63a049bd9d069ff2
#
_cell.length_a   1.000
_cell.length_b   1.000
_cell.length_c   1.000
_cell.angle_alpha   90.00
_cell.angle_beta   90.00
_cell.angle_gamma   90.00
#
_symmetry.space_group_name_H-M   'P 1'
#
loop_
_entity.id
_entity.type
_entity.pdbx_description
1 polymer ?
#
loop_
_entity_poly.entity_id
_entity_poly.type
_entity_poly.pdbx_seq_one_letter_code
_entity_poly.pdbx_strand_id
1 'polypeptide(L)'
;MRRGVVVAVLLLAAATLGLGQDNASTEVSAERQEIELLKQKIAELDQRLRIAERKNELKAEDDASKAKAGVTLDAVAAKENALENKVKGFGPFSFSGDLRLRHESFFGSGPVNGTEPATRNRERYRLRFNVNAKLNDEISGGFSVASGDTGDPISTNNTETGFFTRKPFSVDRAFATYKPKFFKPLSVTAGKFGYTWYRTELTFDNDINVEGGSQQISWDWKDKTLSHFAVIGFELPLLEATGGPDSDIFGGQVQTGWNLGPRVKATADAAYYDYRNPNTIAQNQTNGNGYATQGTPTGQGGTYGFSAATLTNSFGVINGARQFGSKFGILDTIFQLDFDTGLKRFPVTTLFNFAQNTRACENIGAFVAAGVTPTIACNPRDRQGYWAEADFGQTKNKGDWRFAYTFARIEREAVVAAFDASDIREPSNVAQHRIEAGYQAYSNVTLNLTTFIGRRLITSQSPEERYLKRLQLDFNYKF
;
A
#
# COMPACT_ATOMS: atom_id res chain seq x y z
N MET A 1 -39.47 25.53 8.08
CA MET A 1 -40.64 26.07 8.86
C MET A 1 -41.35 27.13 8.06
N ARG A 2 -42.63 26.88 7.90
CA ARG A 2 -43.75 27.80 7.71
C ARG A 2 -43.73 28.66 6.46
N ARG A 3 -44.59 28.35 5.52
CA ARG A 3 -46.05 28.73 5.40
C ARG A 3 -46.15 30.15 4.87
N GLY A 4 -46.83 30.48 3.88
CA GLY A 4 -48.05 29.97 3.28
C GLY A 4 -48.90 31.12 2.82
N VAL A 5 -49.77 30.82 1.94
CA VAL A 5 -51.17 31.21 1.95
C VAL A 5 -51.49 32.50 1.18
N VAL A 6 -52.09 32.36 0.00
CA VAL A 6 -53.55 32.25 -0.23
C VAL A 6 -54.24 33.63 -0.25
N VAL A 7 -55.02 34.10 -1.20
CA VAL A 7 -56.39 33.77 -1.55
C VAL A 7 -56.85 34.88 -2.52
N ALA A 8 -57.31 34.67 -3.68
CA ALA A 8 -58.64 34.30 -4.12
C ALA A 8 -59.81 35.27 -3.73
N VAL A 9 -60.73 35.40 -4.66
CA VAL A 9 -62.18 35.79 -4.48
C VAL A 9 -62.49 37.29 -4.71
N LEU A 10 -63.44 37.75 -5.51
CA LEU A 10 -64.77 37.24 -5.76
C LEU A 10 -65.37 37.87 -7.01
N LEU A 11 -66.15 37.08 -7.67
CA LEU A 11 -67.28 37.45 -8.57
C LEU A 11 -68.40 38.18 -7.81
N LEU A 12 -69.11 39.01 -8.49
CA LEU A 12 -70.61 39.08 -8.55
C LEU A 12 -71.00 40.32 -9.34
N ALA A 13 -71.64 40.17 -10.43
CA ALA A 13 -73.05 40.03 -10.79
C ALA A 13 -73.83 41.26 -10.51
N ALA A 14 -74.47 41.84 -11.43
CA ALA A 14 -75.73 41.56 -11.99
C ALA A 14 -76.23 42.73 -12.84
N ALA A 15 -76.70 42.39 -13.94
CA ALA A 15 -77.82 42.81 -14.76
C ALA A 15 -78.68 43.92 -14.24
N THR A 16 -79.02 44.87 -15.15
CA THR A 16 -80.41 45.12 -15.64
C THR A 16 -80.43 46.19 -16.70
N LEU A 17 -80.92 45.82 -17.87
CA LEU A 17 -81.98 46.45 -18.67
C LEU A 17 -81.98 47.98 -19.00
N GLY A 18 -81.86 48.22 -20.28
CA GLY A 18 -82.91 48.98 -20.94
C GLY A 18 -82.48 49.86 -22.09
N LEU A 19 -82.73 49.41 -23.32
CA LEU A 19 -83.21 50.11 -24.50
C LEU A 19 -82.79 51.57 -24.75
N GLY A 20 -82.06 51.75 -25.85
CA GLY A 20 -81.96 53.08 -26.47
C GLY A 20 -80.87 53.12 -27.57
N GLN A 21 -81.22 52.62 -28.72
CA GLN A 21 -80.92 53.03 -30.10
C GLN A 21 -79.63 53.78 -30.42
N ASP A 22 -78.87 53.06 -31.27
CA ASP A 22 -78.26 53.51 -32.53
C ASP A 22 -77.39 54.79 -32.55
N ASN A 23 -76.17 54.60 -32.85
CA ASN A 23 -75.13 55.42 -33.45
C ASN A 23 -73.83 55.66 -32.62
N ALA A 24 -73.70 54.99 -31.47
CA ALA A 24 -72.42 55.05 -30.71
C ALA A 24 -71.55 53.74 -30.76
N SER A 25 -71.97 52.77 -31.59
CA SER A 25 -71.41 51.42 -31.55
C SER A 25 -70.09 51.28 -32.31
N THR A 26 -69.70 52.20 -33.17
CA THR A 26 -68.49 52.09 -34.00
C THR A 26 -67.28 52.76 -33.32
N GLU A 27 -67.48 53.90 -32.64
CA GLU A 27 -66.43 54.57 -31.89
C GLU A 27 -66.01 53.77 -30.62
N VAL A 28 -66.99 53.29 -29.88
CA VAL A 28 -66.73 52.47 -28.67
C VAL A 28 -66.08 51.12 -28.99
N SER A 29 -66.32 50.57 -30.19
CA SER A 29 -65.60 49.33 -30.63
C SER A 29 -64.17 49.61 -31.01
N ALA A 30 -63.87 50.76 -31.61
CA ALA A 30 -62.51 51.17 -31.95
C ALA A 30 -61.69 51.47 -30.69
N GLU A 31 -62.22 52.19 -29.72
CA GLU A 31 -61.59 52.47 -28.44
C GLU A 31 -61.37 51.19 -27.61
N ARG A 32 -62.27 50.22 -27.64
CA ARG A 32 -62.12 48.95 -26.99
C ARG A 32 -61.00 48.13 -27.65
N GLN A 33 -60.87 48.15 -28.94
CA GLN A 33 -59.78 47.50 -29.64
C GLN A 33 -58.43 48.15 -29.34
N GLU A 34 -58.41 49.48 -29.24
CA GLU A 34 -57.21 50.23 -28.89
C GLU A 34 -56.77 49.96 -27.43
N ILE A 35 -57.73 49.89 -26.49
CA ILE A 35 -57.49 49.50 -25.10
C ILE A 35 -56.99 48.09 -24.99
N GLU A 36 -57.49 47.10 -25.74
CA GLU A 36 -57.02 45.74 -25.77
C GLU A 36 -55.59 45.64 -26.38
N LEU A 37 -55.30 46.39 -27.44
CA LEU A 37 -53.97 46.49 -28.03
C LEU A 37 -52.96 47.11 -27.07
N LEU A 38 -53.42 48.19 -26.33
CA LEU A 38 -52.57 48.78 -25.28
C LEU A 38 -52.31 47.83 -24.12
N LYS A 39 -53.32 47.06 -23.68
CA LYS A 39 -53.17 46.05 -22.66
C LYS A 39 -52.16 44.92 -23.12
N GLN A 40 -52.25 44.48 -24.38
CA GLN A 40 -51.28 43.51 -24.96
C GLN A 40 -49.90 44.09 -25.00
N LYS A 41 -49.70 45.33 -25.41
CA LYS A 41 -48.40 46.00 -25.40
C LYS A 41 -47.83 46.16 -23.98
N ILE A 42 -48.68 46.50 -23.02
CA ILE A 42 -48.29 46.60 -21.60
C ILE A 42 -47.84 45.22 -21.07
N ALA A 43 -48.58 44.14 -21.38
CA ALA A 43 -48.24 42.80 -21.01
C ALA A 43 -46.94 42.33 -21.66
N GLU A 44 -46.72 42.67 -22.95
CA GLU A 44 -45.44 42.38 -23.64
C GLU A 44 -44.28 43.16 -23.04
N LEU A 45 -44.45 44.44 -22.70
CA LEU A 45 -43.44 45.26 -22.04
C LEU A 45 -43.11 44.74 -20.63
N ASP A 46 -44.12 44.33 -19.86
CA ASP A 46 -43.92 43.73 -18.53
C ASP A 46 -43.15 42.42 -18.63
N GLN A 47 -43.45 41.57 -19.64
CA GLN A 47 -42.72 40.37 -19.90
C GLN A 47 -41.29 40.65 -20.32
N ARG A 48 -41.04 41.64 -21.16
CA ARG A 48 -39.68 42.05 -21.55
C ARG A 48 -38.91 42.62 -20.37
N LEU A 49 -39.55 43.37 -19.49
CA LEU A 49 -38.94 43.89 -18.27
C LEU A 49 -38.52 42.77 -17.33
N ARG A 50 -39.40 41.79 -17.09
CA ARG A 50 -39.08 40.61 -16.27
C ARG A 50 -37.92 39.78 -16.85
N ILE A 51 -37.87 39.62 -18.18
CA ILE A 51 -36.76 38.95 -18.84
C ILE A 51 -35.47 39.73 -18.68
N ALA A 52 -35.49 41.05 -18.78
CA ALA A 52 -34.34 41.90 -18.59
C ALA A 52 -33.83 41.91 -17.15
N GLU A 53 -34.74 41.97 -16.17
CA GLU A 53 -34.45 41.87 -14.74
C GLU A 53 -33.79 40.51 -14.42
N ARG A 54 -34.39 39.40 -14.90
CA ARG A 54 -33.84 38.06 -14.71
C ARG A 54 -32.46 37.88 -15.32
N LYS A 55 -32.26 38.48 -16.51
CA LYS A 55 -30.94 38.45 -17.18
C LYS A 55 -29.90 39.27 -16.40
N ASN A 56 -30.30 40.38 -15.79
CA ASN A 56 -29.38 41.18 -14.95
C ASN A 56 -29.07 40.45 -13.62
N GLU A 57 -30.04 39.80 -13.00
CA GLU A 57 -29.84 38.95 -11.81
C GLU A 57 -28.85 37.80 -12.10
N LEU A 58 -29.06 37.04 -13.19
CA LEU A 58 -28.18 35.96 -13.61
C LEU A 58 -26.77 36.44 -13.90
N LYS A 59 -26.63 37.63 -14.51
CA LYS A 59 -25.34 38.22 -14.76
C LYS A 59 -24.64 38.64 -13.46
N ALA A 60 -25.38 39.21 -12.50
CA ALA A 60 -24.85 39.55 -11.20
C ALA A 60 -24.46 38.32 -10.36
N GLU A 61 -25.21 37.22 -10.44
CA GLU A 61 -24.86 35.93 -9.83
C GLU A 61 -23.61 35.31 -10.47
N ASP A 62 -23.49 35.38 -11.79
CA ASP A 62 -22.30 34.87 -12.52
C ASP A 62 -21.07 35.69 -12.20
N ASP A 63 -21.16 37.02 -12.19
CA ASP A 63 -20.06 37.91 -11.81
C ASP A 63 -19.66 37.74 -10.33
N ALA A 64 -20.63 37.54 -9.43
CA ALA A 64 -20.35 37.23 -8.02
C ALA A 64 -19.70 35.86 -7.84
N SER A 65 -20.07 34.86 -8.64
CA SER A 65 -19.48 33.52 -8.62
C SER A 65 -18.05 33.54 -9.18
N LYS A 66 -17.80 34.30 -10.25
CA LYS A 66 -16.47 34.52 -10.83
C LYS A 66 -15.54 35.28 -9.86
N ALA A 67 -16.06 36.27 -9.17
CA ALA A 67 -15.30 37.01 -8.15
C ALA A 67 -14.92 36.11 -6.96
N LYS A 68 -15.86 35.24 -6.50
CA LYS A 68 -15.56 34.24 -5.46
C LYS A 68 -14.54 33.20 -5.94
N ALA A 69 -14.64 32.75 -7.19
CA ALA A 69 -13.68 31.80 -7.77
C ALA A 69 -12.29 32.44 -7.92
N GLY A 70 -12.20 33.71 -8.33
CA GLY A 70 -10.94 34.47 -8.39
C GLY A 70 -10.28 34.62 -7.02
N VAL A 71 -11.05 35.00 -6.00
CA VAL A 71 -10.55 35.11 -4.62
C VAL A 71 -10.06 33.76 -4.08
N THR A 72 -10.74 32.65 -4.43
CA THR A 72 -10.28 31.30 -4.04
C THR A 72 -9.01 30.89 -4.77
N LEU A 73 -8.87 31.20 -6.06
CA LEU A 73 -7.66 30.95 -6.84
C LEU A 73 -6.47 31.76 -6.33
N ASP A 74 -6.65 33.04 -6.06
CA ASP A 74 -5.61 33.90 -5.49
C ASP A 74 -5.22 33.44 -4.07
N ALA A 75 -6.17 33.02 -3.26
CA ALA A 75 -5.89 32.46 -1.95
C ALA A 75 -5.16 31.12 -2.00
N VAL A 76 -5.47 30.28 -2.99
CA VAL A 76 -4.74 29.03 -3.25
C VAL A 76 -3.33 29.33 -3.74
N ALA A 77 -3.16 30.23 -4.72
CA ALA A 77 -1.85 30.65 -5.21
C ALA A 77 -0.99 31.30 -4.12
N ALA A 78 -1.58 32.13 -3.25
CA ALA A 78 -0.88 32.71 -2.12
C ALA A 78 -0.45 31.64 -1.09
N LYS A 79 -1.28 30.63 -0.83
CA LYS A 79 -0.91 29.51 0.03
C LYS A 79 0.16 28.64 -0.61
N GLU A 80 0.07 28.40 -1.91
CA GLU A 80 1.06 27.64 -2.67
C GLU A 80 2.41 28.36 -2.67
N ASN A 81 2.45 29.65 -2.94
CA ASN A 81 3.66 30.48 -2.84
C ASN A 81 4.23 30.54 -1.41
N ALA A 82 3.36 30.63 -0.39
CA ALA A 82 3.78 30.59 1.01
C ALA A 82 4.33 29.20 1.39
N LEU A 83 3.77 28.14 0.86
CA LEU A 83 4.25 26.78 1.03
C LEU A 83 5.59 26.57 0.31
N GLU A 84 5.69 27.00 -0.96
CA GLU A 84 6.95 26.97 -1.72
C GLU A 84 8.08 27.74 -0.99
N ASN A 85 7.78 28.92 -0.45
CA ASN A 85 8.77 29.69 0.28
C ASN A 85 9.18 29.04 1.60
N LYS A 86 8.25 28.36 2.29
CA LYS A 86 8.57 27.52 3.46
C LYS A 86 9.40 26.31 3.07
N VAL A 87 9.06 25.63 1.97
CA VAL A 87 9.81 24.46 1.47
C VAL A 87 11.20 24.86 0.98
N LYS A 88 11.36 26.01 0.30
CA LYS A 88 12.68 26.56 -0.09
C LYS A 88 13.58 26.86 1.11
N GLY A 89 13.00 27.14 2.27
CA GLY A 89 13.75 27.35 3.53
C GLY A 89 14.40 26.07 4.08
N PHE A 90 13.94 24.88 3.68
CA PHE A 90 14.54 23.61 4.07
C PHE A 90 15.61 23.09 3.10
N GLY A 91 15.94 23.84 2.04
CA GLY A 91 16.95 23.45 1.06
C GLY A 91 16.55 22.18 0.28
N PRO A 92 17.48 21.22 0.10
CA PRO A 92 17.24 20.02 -0.71
C PRO A 92 16.40 18.93 0.00
N PHE A 93 15.91 19.21 1.23
CA PHE A 93 15.23 18.23 2.04
C PHE A 93 13.71 18.21 1.82
N SER A 94 13.15 17.01 1.79
CA SER A 94 11.70 16.75 1.85
C SER A 94 11.37 15.85 3.02
N PHE A 95 10.25 16.11 3.66
CA PHE A 95 9.76 15.40 4.84
C PHE A 95 8.45 14.70 4.52
N SER A 96 8.27 13.49 5.03
CA SER A 96 7.02 12.75 4.94
C SER A 96 6.92 11.75 6.07
N GLY A 97 5.71 11.26 6.32
CA GLY A 97 5.50 10.25 7.33
C GLY A 97 4.14 9.57 7.21
N ASP A 98 3.96 8.57 8.03
CA ASP A 98 2.66 7.92 8.19
C ASP A 98 2.42 7.49 9.63
N LEU A 99 1.16 7.58 10.03
CA LEU A 99 0.61 7.00 11.25
C LEU A 99 -0.43 5.96 10.85
N ARG A 100 -0.28 4.72 11.32
CA ARG A 100 -1.29 3.66 11.24
C ARG A 100 -1.76 3.32 12.63
N LEU A 101 -3.09 3.34 12.85
CA LEU A 101 -3.74 2.75 13.99
C LEU A 101 -4.42 1.47 13.52
N ARG A 102 -4.23 0.37 14.23
CA ARG A 102 -4.71 -0.95 13.82
C ARG A 102 -5.39 -1.67 14.97
N HIS A 103 -6.61 -2.11 14.74
CA HIS A 103 -7.27 -3.14 15.53
C HIS A 103 -7.08 -4.49 14.88
N GLU A 104 -6.68 -5.51 15.64
CA GLU A 104 -6.54 -6.88 15.16
C GLU A 104 -7.32 -7.86 16.04
N SER A 105 -8.10 -8.72 15.38
CA SER A 105 -8.80 -9.83 16.02
C SER A 105 -8.37 -11.17 15.39
N PHE A 106 -8.04 -12.14 16.23
CA PHE A 106 -7.76 -13.52 15.84
C PHE A 106 -8.87 -14.42 16.35
N PHE A 107 -9.42 -15.27 15.48
CA PHE A 107 -10.51 -16.18 15.83
C PHE A 107 -10.51 -17.42 14.93
N GLY A 108 -11.19 -18.46 15.38
CA GLY A 108 -11.16 -19.77 14.76
C GLY A 108 -10.02 -20.61 15.29
N SER A 109 -10.12 -21.91 15.12
CA SER A 109 -9.19 -22.85 15.71
C SER A 109 -8.09 -23.23 14.75
N GLY A 110 -6.86 -22.92 15.13
CA GLY A 110 -5.73 -23.75 14.74
C GLY A 110 -5.51 -24.74 15.88
N PRO A 111 -5.13 -25.99 15.67
CA PRO A 111 -4.85 -26.89 16.76
C PRO A 111 -3.60 -26.40 17.49
N VAL A 112 -3.77 -26.02 18.71
CA VAL A 112 -2.67 -25.89 19.64
C VAL A 112 -2.96 -26.91 20.74
N ASN A 113 -2.30 -28.06 20.66
CA ASN A 113 -2.34 -29.10 21.71
C ASN A 113 -3.75 -29.49 22.21
N GLY A 114 -4.73 -29.55 21.30
CA GLY A 114 -6.09 -29.98 21.62
C GLY A 114 -6.97 -28.94 22.29
N THR A 115 -6.49 -27.75 22.55
CA THR A 115 -7.28 -26.61 23.01
C THR A 115 -7.55 -25.65 21.87
N GLU A 116 -8.78 -25.16 21.75
CA GLU A 116 -9.11 -24.11 20.81
C GLU A 116 -8.32 -22.84 21.20
N PRO A 117 -7.67 -22.15 20.23
CA PRO A 117 -7.03 -20.88 20.57
C PRO A 117 -8.09 -19.90 21.00
N ALA A 118 -7.87 -19.28 22.17
CA ALA A 118 -8.72 -18.20 22.64
C ALA A 118 -8.75 -17.07 21.62
N THR A 119 -9.89 -16.44 21.46
CA THR A 119 -10.00 -15.21 20.68
C THR A 119 -9.03 -14.18 21.25
N ARG A 120 -8.18 -13.63 20.41
CA ARG A 120 -7.21 -12.61 20.78
C ARG A 120 -7.56 -11.32 20.07
N ASN A 121 -7.66 -10.23 20.81
CA ASN A 121 -7.75 -8.88 20.27
C ASN A 121 -6.53 -8.09 20.71
N ARG A 122 -6.05 -7.20 19.86
CA ARG A 122 -4.97 -6.28 20.18
C ARG A 122 -5.05 -4.99 19.38
N GLU A 123 -4.64 -3.92 20.01
CA GLU A 123 -4.44 -2.62 19.37
C GLU A 123 -2.96 -2.44 19.07
N ARG A 124 -2.68 -1.87 17.89
CA ARG A 124 -1.32 -1.60 17.42
C ARG A 124 -1.26 -0.23 16.77
N TYR A 125 -0.11 0.40 16.83
CA TYR A 125 0.19 1.56 16.03
C TYR A 125 1.52 1.40 15.30
N ARG A 126 1.68 2.16 14.23
CA ARG A 126 2.92 2.36 13.51
C ARG A 126 3.10 3.84 13.23
N LEU A 127 4.26 4.37 13.54
CA LEU A 127 4.68 5.72 13.20
C LEU A 127 5.98 5.65 12.40
N ARG A 128 6.04 6.28 11.24
CA ARG A 128 7.24 6.42 10.43
C ARG A 128 7.45 7.88 10.05
N PHE A 129 8.70 8.31 10.06
CA PHE A 129 9.11 9.63 9.63
C PHE A 129 10.30 9.53 8.69
N ASN A 130 10.20 10.14 7.52
CA ASN A 130 11.19 10.05 6.45
C ASN A 130 11.74 11.44 6.13
N VAL A 131 13.04 11.52 5.93
CA VAL A 131 13.75 12.68 5.42
C VAL A 131 14.49 12.25 4.17
N ASN A 132 14.19 12.89 3.03
CA ASN A 132 14.90 12.65 1.79
C ASN A 132 15.58 13.94 1.36
N ALA A 133 16.76 13.80 0.74
CA ALA A 133 17.54 14.93 0.22
C ALA A 133 17.96 14.66 -1.22
N LYS A 134 17.76 15.61 -2.11
CA LYS A 134 18.36 15.64 -3.43
C LYS A 134 19.47 16.69 -3.43
N LEU A 135 20.72 16.25 -3.17
CA LEU A 135 21.87 17.17 -3.05
C LEU A 135 22.20 17.82 -4.39
N ASN A 136 22.11 17.05 -5.48
CA ASN A 136 22.27 17.51 -6.87
C ASN A 136 21.59 16.51 -7.82
N ASP A 137 21.83 16.65 -9.14
CA ASP A 137 21.21 15.75 -10.13
C ASP A 137 21.74 14.31 -10.12
N GLU A 138 22.89 14.08 -9.48
CA GLU A 138 23.54 12.76 -9.44
C GLU A 138 23.44 12.11 -8.07
N ILE A 139 23.35 12.89 -6.98
CA ILE A 139 23.39 12.37 -5.62
C ILE A 139 22.10 12.71 -4.89
N SER A 140 21.43 11.68 -4.42
CA SER A 140 20.29 11.75 -3.50
C SER A 140 20.49 10.77 -2.35
N GLY A 141 19.75 10.93 -1.29
CA GLY A 141 19.78 10.02 -0.15
C GLY A 141 18.71 10.37 0.85
N GLY A 142 18.74 9.72 1.98
CA GLY A 142 17.78 9.99 3.03
C GLY A 142 17.97 9.09 4.24
N PHE A 143 17.19 9.39 5.26
CA PHE A 143 17.05 8.51 6.40
C PHE A 143 15.57 8.42 6.82
N SER A 144 15.21 7.36 7.49
CA SER A 144 13.92 7.25 8.15
C SER A 144 14.06 6.66 9.54
N VAL A 145 13.09 6.98 10.37
CA VAL A 145 12.91 6.38 11.69
C VAL A 145 11.50 5.80 11.75
N ALA A 146 11.38 4.66 12.41
CA ALA A 146 10.13 3.94 12.56
C ALA A 146 9.93 3.44 14.00
N SER A 147 8.66 3.30 14.39
CA SER A 147 8.28 2.53 15.57
C SER A 147 8.51 1.03 15.30
N GLY A 148 8.43 0.22 16.33
CA GLY A 148 8.58 -1.24 16.25
C GLY A 148 9.70 -1.73 17.15
N ASP A 149 9.78 -3.04 17.31
CA ASP A 149 10.87 -3.67 18.05
C ASP A 149 12.13 -3.64 17.17
N THR A 150 13.24 -3.20 17.72
CA THR A 150 14.54 -3.12 17.01
C THR A 150 15.08 -4.48 16.59
N GLY A 151 14.65 -5.56 17.23
CA GLY A 151 15.03 -6.93 16.88
C GLY A 151 14.09 -7.60 15.85
N ASP A 152 13.01 -6.96 15.45
CA ASP A 152 12.04 -7.50 14.50
C ASP A 152 12.11 -6.79 13.14
N PRO A 153 12.79 -7.36 12.13
CA PRO A 153 12.96 -6.70 10.84
C PRO A 153 11.68 -6.69 9.99
N ILE A 154 10.73 -7.59 10.29
CA ILE A 154 9.51 -7.77 9.48
C ILE A 154 8.29 -7.02 10.03
N SER A 155 8.44 -6.19 11.08
CA SER A 155 7.30 -5.43 11.62
C SER A 155 7.72 -4.13 12.29
N THR A 156 7.21 -3.03 11.78
CA THR A 156 7.36 -1.69 12.37
C THR A 156 6.20 -1.34 13.33
N ASN A 157 5.35 -2.32 13.68
CA ASN A 157 4.22 -2.10 14.58
C ASN A 157 4.60 -2.24 16.05
N ASN A 158 4.11 -1.31 16.87
CA ASN A 158 4.08 -1.45 18.34
C ASN A 158 2.70 -1.92 18.80
N THR A 159 2.64 -2.92 19.65
CA THR A 159 1.40 -3.31 20.33
C THR A 159 1.16 -2.42 21.54
N GLU A 160 -0.08 -1.96 21.73
CA GLU A 160 -0.51 -1.16 22.86
C GLU A 160 -0.63 -2.06 24.11
N THR A 161 0.50 -2.28 24.75
CA THR A 161 0.66 -3.14 25.95
C THR A 161 1.86 -2.65 26.77
N GLY A 162 2.07 -3.21 27.97
CA GLY A 162 3.25 -2.93 28.77
C GLY A 162 3.09 -1.74 29.72
N PHE A 163 1.87 -1.53 30.26
CA PHE A 163 1.62 -0.56 31.35
C PHE A 163 2.08 0.86 31.02
N PHE A 164 1.79 1.35 29.78
CA PHE A 164 2.14 2.69 29.30
C PHE A 164 3.64 2.99 29.23
N THR A 165 4.50 1.97 29.24
CA THR A 165 5.94 2.15 29.02
C THR A 165 6.24 2.75 27.65
N ARG A 166 7.33 3.52 27.56
CA ARG A 166 7.78 4.11 26.30
C ARG A 166 8.13 3.01 25.28
N LYS A 167 7.82 3.26 24.02
CA LYS A 167 8.09 2.34 22.91
C LYS A 167 9.30 2.82 22.11
N PRO A 168 10.08 1.90 21.51
CA PRO A 168 11.23 2.26 20.71
C PRO A 168 10.84 2.99 19.41
N PHE A 169 11.73 3.87 18.96
CA PHE A 169 11.65 4.60 17.70
C PHE A 169 13.06 4.65 17.14
N SER A 170 13.33 3.90 16.07
CA SER A 170 14.70 3.56 15.66
C SER A 170 14.97 3.90 14.20
N VAL A 171 16.25 3.97 13.83
CA VAL A 171 16.64 4.17 12.43
C VAL A 171 16.18 2.98 11.60
N ASP A 172 15.35 3.25 10.61
CA ASP A 172 14.75 2.29 9.69
C ASP A 172 15.43 2.30 8.32
N ARG A 173 15.91 3.48 7.86
CA ARG A 173 16.71 3.67 6.65
C ARG A 173 17.81 4.69 6.89
N ALA A 174 18.93 4.51 6.20
CA ALA A 174 20.01 5.50 6.08
C ALA A 174 20.81 5.15 4.83
N PHE A 175 20.62 5.89 3.74
CA PHE A 175 21.13 5.48 2.43
C PHE A 175 21.54 6.68 1.56
N ALA A 176 22.39 6.39 0.56
CA ALA A 176 22.68 7.27 -0.55
C ALA A 176 22.51 6.55 -1.88
N THR A 177 22.08 7.30 -2.89
CA THR A 177 21.94 6.84 -4.27
C THR A 177 22.72 7.77 -5.20
N TYR A 178 23.55 7.17 -6.04
CA TYR A 178 24.33 7.83 -7.08
C TYR A 178 23.81 7.47 -8.47
N LYS A 179 23.52 8.49 -9.31
CA LYS A 179 23.07 8.35 -10.70
C LYS A 179 23.98 9.22 -11.58
N PRO A 180 25.04 8.64 -12.19
CA PRO A 180 26.03 9.40 -12.94
C PRO A 180 25.47 10.04 -14.21
N LYS A 181 25.82 11.28 -14.49
CA LYS A 181 25.39 11.97 -15.72
C LYS A 181 25.99 11.36 -16.99
N PHE A 182 27.21 10.78 -16.87
CA PHE A 182 27.89 10.16 -18.02
C PHE A 182 27.26 8.85 -18.48
N PHE A 183 26.49 8.17 -17.60
CA PHE A 183 25.76 6.95 -17.95
C PHE A 183 24.41 6.92 -17.21
N LYS A 184 23.45 7.63 -17.76
CA LYS A 184 22.11 7.85 -17.16
C LYS A 184 21.34 6.55 -16.76
N PRO A 185 21.49 5.41 -17.47
CA PRO A 185 20.82 4.17 -17.04
C PRO A 185 21.29 3.62 -15.70
N LEU A 186 22.47 3.98 -15.22
CA LEU A 186 23.05 3.45 -13.98
C LEU A 186 22.49 4.15 -12.75
N SER A 187 22.11 3.37 -11.74
CA SER A 187 21.82 3.81 -10.38
C SER A 187 22.51 2.89 -9.38
N VAL A 188 23.24 3.46 -8.46
CA VAL A 188 23.93 2.72 -7.38
C VAL A 188 23.40 3.22 -6.06
N THR A 189 22.86 2.32 -5.22
CA THR A 189 22.35 2.64 -3.89
C THR A 189 23.11 1.84 -2.84
N ALA A 190 23.50 2.49 -1.75
CA ALA A 190 24.19 1.85 -0.64
C ALA A 190 23.71 2.38 0.72
N GLY A 191 23.83 1.54 1.75
CA GLY A 191 23.43 1.79 3.13
C GLY A 191 22.29 0.87 3.58
N LYS A 192 21.35 1.39 4.38
CA LYS A 192 20.11 0.71 4.74
C LYS A 192 18.97 1.34 3.97
N PHE A 193 18.36 0.59 3.02
CA PHE A 193 17.44 1.14 2.03
C PHE A 193 16.27 0.21 1.73
N GLY A 194 15.19 0.75 1.17
CA GLY A 194 14.08 -0.05 0.63
C GLY A 194 14.49 -0.78 -0.66
N TYR A 195 13.77 -1.83 -1.02
CA TYR A 195 14.09 -2.64 -2.18
C TYR A 195 14.23 -1.81 -3.46
N THR A 196 15.28 -2.09 -4.23
CA THR A 196 15.52 -1.53 -5.57
C THR A 196 15.05 -2.46 -6.67
N TRP A 197 14.66 -3.68 -6.33
CA TRP A 197 14.08 -4.68 -7.22
C TRP A 197 12.60 -4.92 -6.91
N TYR A 198 11.89 -5.50 -7.85
CA TYR A 198 10.49 -5.86 -7.67
C TYR A 198 10.37 -7.20 -6.96
N ARG A 199 9.48 -7.29 -6.00
CA ARG A 199 9.20 -8.48 -5.20
C ARG A 199 7.78 -8.44 -4.66
N THR A 200 7.29 -9.58 -4.21
CA THR A 200 6.05 -9.67 -3.41
C THR A 200 6.38 -10.08 -1.97
N GLU A 201 5.34 -10.17 -1.15
CA GLU A 201 5.46 -10.70 0.21
C GLU A 201 5.68 -12.23 0.25
N LEU A 202 5.84 -12.89 -0.89
CA LEU A 202 6.25 -14.30 -0.98
C LEU A 202 7.71 -14.51 -0.60
N THR A 203 8.58 -13.53 -0.83
CA THR A 203 10.03 -13.67 -0.62
C THR A 203 10.58 -12.75 0.44
N PHE A 204 9.97 -11.59 0.63
CA PHE A 204 10.38 -10.61 1.65
C PHE A 204 9.21 -9.78 2.13
N ASP A 205 9.15 -9.53 3.44
CA ASP A 205 8.16 -8.65 4.06
C ASP A 205 8.29 -7.19 3.57
N ASN A 206 7.18 -6.48 3.53
CA ASN A 206 7.12 -5.07 3.10
C ASN A 206 7.81 -4.10 4.08
N ASP A 207 7.92 -4.47 5.34
CA ASP A 207 8.53 -3.62 6.37
C ASP A 207 10.07 -3.75 6.42
N ILE A 208 10.69 -4.75 5.73
CA ILE A 208 12.14 -4.91 5.68
C ILE A 208 12.80 -3.80 4.85
N ASN A 209 13.80 -3.15 5.42
CA ASN A 209 14.76 -2.31 4.72
C ASN A 209 16.12 -3.00 4.76
N VAL A 210 16.60 -3.39 3.58
CA VAL A 210 17.86 -4.16 3.42
C VAL A 210 19.08 -3.31 3.69
N GLU A 211 20.16 -3.95 4.12
CA GLU A 211 21.48 -3.34 4.29
C GLU A 211 22.42 -3.82 3.21
N GLY A 212 23.32 -2.94 2.70
CA GLY A 212 24.32 -3.33 1.71
C GLY A 212 24.37 -2.41 0.51
N GLY A 213 24.48 -2.99 -0.69
CA GLY A 213 24.59 -2.29 -1.95
C GLY A 213 23.74 -2.88 -3.05
N SER A 214 23.23 -2.01 -3.94
CA SER A 214 22.50 -2.41 -5.14
C SER A 214 22.90 -1.55 -6.32
N GLN A 215 23.07 -2.19 -7.49
CA GLN A 215 23.36 -1.56 -8.76
C GLN A 215 22.26 -1.92 -9.74
N GLN A 216 21.73 -0.92 -10.41
CA GLN A 216 20.67 -1.08 -11.41
C GLN A 216 21.08 -0.39 -12.70
N ILE A 217 20.89 -1.06 -13.83
CA ILE A 217 20.97 -0.46 -15.16
C ILE A 217 19.60 -0.62 -15.80
N SER A 218 18.95 0.49 -16.16
CA SER A 218 17.58 0.47 -16.67
C SER A 218 17.38 1.39 -17.87
N TRP A 219 16.47 0.97 -18.77
CA TRP A 219 16.03 1.72 -19.94
C TRP A 219 14.51 1.73 -19.99
N ASP A 220 13.95 2.89 -20.33
CA ASP A 220 12.51 3.11 -20.50
C ASP A 220 12.20 3.64 -21.91
N TRP A 221 11.20 3.06 -22.58
CA TRP A 221 10.74 3.45 -23.90
C TRP A 221 9.23 3.67 -23.91
N LYS A 222 8.78 4.92 -24.10
CA LYS A 222 7.36 5.29 -23.94
C LYS A 222 6.43 4.64 -24.96
N ASP A 223 6.85 4.53 -26.23
CA ASP A 223 5.97 4.15 -27.34
C ASP A 223 6.38 2.81 -27.97
N LYS A 224 7.12 1.98 -27.24
CA LYS A 224 7.55 0.66 -27.70
C LYS A 224 6.74 -0.44 -27.01
N THR A 225 6.62 -1.60 -27.70
CA THR A 225 6.04 -2.80 -27.08
C THR A 225 6.82 -3.20 -25.85
N LEU A 226 8.16 -3.30 -25.92
CA LEU A 226 9.03 -3.36 -24.75
C LEU A 226 9.18 -1.94 -24.22
N SER A 227 8.56 -1.64 -23.10
CA SER A 227 8.51 -0.30 -22.50
C SER A 227 9.53 -0.09 -21.38
N HIS A 228 9.99 -1.16 -20.78
CA HIS A 228 10.98 -1.15 -19.70
C HIS A 228 11.89 -2.36 -19.80
N PHE A 229 13.16 -2.18 -19.48
CA PHE A 229 14.14 -3.25 -19.27
C PHE A 229 15.12 -2.81 -18.19
N ALA A 230 15.35 -3.65 -17.18
CA ALA A 230 16.38 -3.41 -16.17
C ALA A 230 17.11 -4.68 -15.78
N VAL A 231 18.37 -4.51 -15.41
CA VAL A 231 19.19 -5.52 -14.75
C VAL A 231 19.65 -4.94 -13.42
N ILE A 232 19.41 -5.67 -12.34
CA ILE A 232 19.71 -5.26 -10.97
C ILE A 232 20.61 -6.33 -10.35
N GLY A 233 21.69 -5.93 -9.71
CA GLY A 233 22.50 -6.76 -8.84
C GLY A 233 22.52 -6.19 -7.43
N PHE A 234 22.63 -7.03 -6.42
CA PHE A 234 22.73 -6.62 -5.03
C PHE A 234 23.54 -7.58 -4.18
N GLU A 235 24.15 -7.01 -3.16
CA GLU A 235 24.87 -7.70 -2.10
C GLU A 235 24.39 -7.17 -0.76
N LEU A 236 23.88 -8.06 0.09
CA LEU A 236 23.20 -7.73 1.33
C LEU A 236 23.85 -8.51 2.49
N PRO A 237 24.79 -7.92 3.24
CA PRO A 237 25.32 -8.54 4.43
C PRO A 237 24.21 -8.70 5.49
N LEU A 238 24.09 -9.91 6.03
CA LEU A 238 23.17 -10.27 7.11
C LEU A 238 23.89 -10.26 8.46
N LEU A 239 25.11 -10.77 8.49
CA LEU A 239 25.94 -10.83 9.69
C LEU A 239 27.42 -10.84 9.29
N GLU A 240 28.18 -9.88 9.83
CA GLU A 240 29.64 -9.90 9.84
C GLU A 240 30.12 -10.73 11.02
N ALA A 241 31.00 -11.72 10.79
CA ALA A 241 31.52 -12.61 11.80
C ALA A 241 33.01 -12.40 12.00
N THR A 242 33.41 -11.87 13.16
CA THR A 242 34.79 -11.52 13.50
C THR A 242 35.79 -12.70 13.41
N GLY A 243 35.36 -13.94 13.29
CA GLY A 243 36.21 -15.11 13.27
C GLY A 243 35.64 -16.31 12.54
N GLY A 244 34.74 -16.08 11.59
CA GLY A 244 34.08 -17.12 10.80
C GLY A 244 33.61 -16.59 9.45
N PRO A 245 32.95 -17.41 8.63
CA PRO A 245 32.39 -16.95 7.38
C PRO A 245 31.20 -16.01 7.63
N ASP A 246 31.18 -14.89 6.94
CA ASP A 246 30.03 -13.94 6.93
C ASP A 246 28.76 -14.59 6.40
N SER A 247 27.63 -14.01 6.74
CA SER A 247 26.34 -14.37 6.21
C SER A 247 25.81 -13.26 5.32
N ASP A 248 25.55 -13.59 4.06
CA ASP A 248 25.18 -12.62 3.02
C ASP A 248 24.08 -13.16 2.13
N ILE A 249 23.39 -12.24 1.45
CA ILE A 249 22.57 -12.55 0.27
C ILE A 249 23.19 -11.87 -0.94
N PHE A 250 23.60 -12.67 -1.92
CA PHE A 250 23.91 -12.18 -3.26
C PHE A 250 22.71 -12.42 -4.17
N GLY A 251 22.39 -11.47 -5.01
CA GLY A 251 21.28 -11.68 -5.90
C GLY A 251 21.25 -10.71 -7.04
N GLY A 252 20.32 -10.99 -7.94
CA GLY A 252 20.05 -10.12 -9.07
C GLY A 252 18.68 -10.39 -9.66
N GLN A 253 18.18 -9.40 -10.41
CA GLN A 253 16.89 -9.47 -11.08
C GLN A 253 16.99 -8.89 -12.48
N VAL A 254 16.31 -9.52 -13.42
CA VAL A 254 15.97 -8.96 -14.73
C VAL A 254 14.50 -8.55 -14.69
N GLN A 255 14.23 -7.32 -15.08
CA GLN A 255 12.88 -6.75 -15.15
C GLN A 255 12.53 -6.40 -16.59
N THR A 256 11.30 -6.70 -16.99
CA THR A 256 10.78 -6.31 -18.30
C THR A 256 9.36 -5.76 -18.17
N GLY A 257 9.09 -4.65 -18.87
CA GLY A 257 7.76 -4.05 -18.96
C GLY A 257 7.30 -3.99 -20.41
N TRP A 258 6.05 -4.29 -20.68
CA TRP A 258 5.49 -4.45 -22.01
C TRP A 258 4.19 -3.67 -22.16
N ASN A 259 4.06 -2.91 -23.25
CA ASN A 259 2.80 -2.34 -23.70
C ASN A 259 2.15 -3.33 -24.67
N LEU A 260 1.18 -4.12 -24.22
CA LEU A 260 0.47 -5.11 -25.02
C LEU A 260 -0.69 -4.52 -25.83
N GLY A 261 -0.99 -3.25 -25.58
CA GLY A 261 -2.04 -2.49 -26.25
C GLY A 261 -2.35 -1.19 -25.51
N PRO A 262 -3.34 -0.42 -25.95
CA PRO A 262 -3.64 0.89 -25.35
C PRO A 262 -4.15 0.81 -23.90
N ARG A 263 -4.61 -0.37 -23.48
CA ARG A 263 -5.24 -0.59 -22.17
C ARG A 263 -4.60 -1.70 -21.35
N VAL A 264 -3.57 -2.37 -21.87
CA VAL A 264 -2.96 -3.53 -21.20
C VAL A 264 -1.46 -3.34 -21.16
N LYS A 265 -0.92 -3.42 -19.94
CA LYS A 265 0.51 -3.49 -19.68
C LYS A 265 0.84 -4.81 -19.01
N ALA A 266 1.99 -5.35 -19.30
CA ALA A 266 2.53 -6.53 -18.63
C ALA A 266 3.89 -6.21 -18.03
N THR A 267 4.20 -6.84 -16.91
CA THR A 267 5.53 -6.87 -16.29
C THR A 267 5.91 -8.32 -16.07
N ALA A 268 7.14 -8.67 -16.43
CA ALA A 268 7.69 -10.00 -16.18
C ALA A 268 9.09 -9.85 -15.61
N ASP A 269 9.32 -10.40 -14.44
CA ASP A 269 10.55 -10.27 -13.68
C ASP A 269 11.04 -11.64 -13.23
N ALA A 270 12.36 -11.81 -13.21
CA ALA A 270 13.00 -13.02 -12.70
C ALA A 270 14.19 -12.63 -11.82
N ALA A 271 14.20 -13.09 -10.59
CA ALA A 271 15.28 -12.88 -9.61
C ALA A 271 15.87 -14.19 -9.14
N TYR A 272 17.11 -14.13 -8.68
CA TYR A 272 17.76 -15.20 -7.94
C TYR A 272 18.44 -14.64 -6.70
N TYR A 273 18.21 -15.30 -5.54
CA TYR A 273 18.77 -14.96 -4.25
C TYR A 273 19.62 -16.12 -3.75
N ASP A 274 20.93 -15.95 -3.67
CA ASP A 274 21.88 -16.94 -3.09
C ASP A 274 22.20 -16.55 -1.64
N TYR A 275 21.68 -17.32 -0.69
CA TYR A 275 21.97 -17.14 0.72
C TYR A 275 23.26 -17.90 1.10
N ARG A 276 24.29 -17.16 1.42
CA ARG A 276 25.52 -17.72 1.95
C ARG A 276 25.45 -17.83 3.45
N ASN A 277 25.92 -18.94 3.98
CA ASN A 277 25.94 -19.25 5.41
C ASN A 277 24.57 -18.97 6.12
N PRO A 278 23.44 -19.50 5.63
CA PRO A 278 22.10 -19.19 6.15
C PRO A 278 21.86 -19.72 7.57
N ASN A 279 22.71 -20.59 8.10
CA ASN A 279 22.55 -21.15 9.45
C ASN A 279 22.62 -20.09 10.55
N THR A 280 23.28 -18.94 10.31
CA THR A 280 23.29 -17.80 11.22
C THR A 280 21.87 -17.26 11.44
N ILE A 281 21.01 -17.32 10.41
CA ILE A 281 19.60 -16.93 10.52
C ILE A 281 18.86 -17.86 11.49
N ALA A 282 19.01 -19.18 11.33
CA ALA A 282 18.41 -20.17 12.23
C ALA A 282 18.89 -20.02 13.68
N GLN A 283 20.15 -19.66 13.88
CA GLN A 283 20.72 -19.38 15.19
C GLN A 283 20.14 -18.12 15.84
N ASN A 284 19.81 -17.11 15.03
CA ASN A 284 19.17 -15.88 15.49
C ASN A 284 17.66 -16.01 15.76
N GLN A 285 17.01 -17.01 15.18
CA GLN A 285 15.59 -17.31 15.45
C GLN A 285 15.41 -18.00 16.80
N THR A 286 15.78 -17.34 17.87
CA THR A 286 15.66 -17.84 19.25
C THR A 286 14.63 -17.08 20.03
N ASN A 287 14.21 -17.60 21.19
CA ASN A 287 13.17 -17.00 22.05
C ASN A 287 13.64 -15.69 22.72
N GLY A 288 13.99 -14.69 21.94
CA GLY A 288 14.33 -13.34 22.41
C GLY A 288 15.76 -13.17 22.93
N ASN A 289 16.57 -14.24 22.97
CA ASN A 289 17.99 -14.15 23.26
C ASN A 289 18.73 -14.22 21.92
N GLY A 290 18.89 -13.07 21.30
CA GLY A 290 19.60 -12.99 20.03
C GLY A 290 21.00 -13.60 20.05
N TYR A 291 21.64 -13.61 18.95
CA TYR A 291 22.98 -14.14 18.64
C TYR A 291 24.00 -13.65 19.67
N ALA A 292 24.14 -14.38 20.76
CA ALA A 292 24.97 -13.99 21.91
C ALA A 292 26.30 -14.79 22.00
N THR A 293 26.60 -15.70 21.05
CA THR A 293 27.62 -16.69 21.37
C THR A 293 28.78 -16.82 20.42
N GLN A 294 28.82 -16.16 19.28
CA GLN A 294 30.04 -16.13 18.47
C GLN A 294 30.23 -14.80 17.77
N GLY A 295 31.07 -13.94 18.32
CA GLY A 295 31.67 -12.85 17.58
C GLY A 295 30.79 -11.60 17.39
N THR A 296 29.80 -11.36 18.22
CA THR A 296 29.21 -10.01 18.30
C THR A 296 30.28 -9.04 18.74
N PRO A 297 30.55 -7.96 17.99
CA PRO A 297 31.46 -6.92 18.43
C PRO A 297 31.01 -6.44 19.83
N THR A 298 31.87 -6.62 20.83
CA THR A 298 31.66 -6.05 22.16
C THR A 298 31.47 -4.57 22.03
N GLY A 299 30.22 -4.07 22.17
CA GLY A 299 29.89 -2.65 22.08
C GLY A 299 28.63 -2.29 21.31
N GLN A 300 28.09 -3.17 20.52
CA GLN A 300 26.75 -2.96 19.95
C GLN A 300 25.72 -3.66 20.85
N GLY A 301 25.21 -2.92 21.82
CA GLY A 301 24.23 -3.39 22.79
C GLY A 301 22.83 -3.57 22.21
N GLY A 302 22.68 -4.50 21.27
CA GLY A 302 21.42 -4.90 20.68
C GLY A 302 21.29 -6.41 20.67
N THR A 303 20.22 -6.93 21.23
CA THR A 303 19.83 -8.32 21.05
C THR A 303 19.25 -8.45 19.65
N TYR A 304 20.03 -8.86 18.67
CA TYR A 304 19.52 -9.21 17.35
C TYR A 304 18.85 -10.58 17.45
N GLY A 305 17.54 -10.63 17.36
CA GLY A 305 16.83 -11.91 17.42
C GLY A 305 15.53 -11.88 16.66
N PHE A 306 15.45 -12.71 15.65
CA PHE A 306 14.17 -12.99 15.01
C PHE A 306 13.26 -13.73 15.99
N SER A 307 11.96 -13.53 15.89
CA SER A 307 10.99 -14.31 16.64
C SER A 307 11.13 -15.80 16.34
N ALA A 308 11.15 -16.65 17.36
CA ALA A 308 11.09 -18.09 17.18
C ALA A 308 9.86 -18.57 16.41
N ALA A 309 8.79 -17.76 16.39
CA ALA A 309 7.60 -18.03 15.59
C ALA A 309 7.85 -18.03 14.09
N THR A 310 8.93 -17.38 13.60
CA THR A 310 9.32 -17.40 12.19
C THR A 310 10.19 -18.61 11.81
N LEU A 311 10.58 -19.49 12.75
CA LEU A 311 11.35 -20.70 12.49
C LEU A 311 10.43 -21.82 11.99
N THR A 312 9.96 -21.70 10.76
CA THR A 312 9.04 -22.67 10.13
C THR A 312 9.72 -23.54 9.06
N ASN A 313 10.93 -23.16 8.59
CA ASN A 313 11.77 -24.03 7.77
C ASN A 313 12.26 -25.26 8.58
N SER A 314 12.71 -26.31 7.88
CA SER A 314 13.33 -27.45 8.54
C SER A 314 14.61 -27.05 9.26
N PHE A 315 14.80 -27.55 10.46
CA PHE A 315 16.00 -27.28 11.25
C PHE A 315 16.30 -28.42 12.23
N GLY A 316 17.51 -28.44 12.74
CA GLY A 316 17.95 -29.27 13.86
C GLY A 316 19.05 -28.58 14.64
N VAL A 317 19.58 -29.25 15.64
CA VAL A 317 20.65 -28.73 16.51
C VAL A 317 21.87 -29.61 16.40
N ILE A 318 22.99 -29.08 15.90
CA ILE A 318 24.29 -29.77 15.84
C ILE A 318 25.25 -29.01 16.74
N ASN A 319 25.88 -29.73 17.70
CA ASN A 319 26.80 -29.16 18.67
C ASN A 319 26.24 -27.92 19.41
N GLY A 320 24.95 -27.93 19.75
CA GLY A 320 24.29 -26.82 20.46
C GLY A 320 23.86 -25.67 19.56
N ALA A 321 24.20 -25.65 18.27
CA ALA A 321 23.82 -24.60 17.33
C ALA A 321 22.69 -25.05 16.40
N ARG A 322 21.69 -24.20 16.19
CA ARG A 322 20.64 -24.44 15.20
C ARG A 322 21.20 -24.37 13.79
N GLN A 323 20.78 -25.29 12.96
CA GLN A 323 21.09 -25.30 11.53
C GLN A 323 19.85 -25.63 10.74
N PHE A 324 19.69 -25.00 9.60
CA PHE A 324 18.62 -25.36 8.64
C PHE A 324 18.89 -26.73 8.01
N GLY A 325 17.85 -27.47 7.67
CA GLY A 325 17.93 -28.66 6.82
C GLY A 325 18.22 -28.32 5.36
N SER A 326 17.88 -27.11 4.94
CA SER A 326 18.11 -26.59 3.60
C SER A 326 19.28 -25.61 3.55
N LYS A 327 19.89 -25.48 2.38
CA LYS A 327 20.50 -24.24 1.92
C LYS A 327 19.45 -23.47 1.10
N PHE A 328 19.71 -22.19 0.82
CA PHE A 328 18.73 -21.36 0.10
C PHE A 328 19.38 -20.73 -1.13
N GLY A 329 18.86 -21.13 -2.29
CA GLY A 329 19.07 -20.51 -3.59
C GLY A 329 17.69 -20.35 -4.20
N ILE A 330 17.10 -19.14 -4.10
CA ILE A 330 15.70 -18.92 -4.42
C ILE A 330 15.58 -18.30 -5.80
N LEU A 331 14.96 -19.03 -6.73
CA LEU A 331 14.47 -18.49 -7.99
C LEU A 331 13.11 -17.88 -7.71
N ASP A 332 12.91 -16.61 -8.06
CA ASP A 332 11.68 -15.85 -7.87
C ASP A 332 11.24 -15.24 -9.20
N THR A 333 10.02 -15.53 -9.64
CA THR A 333 9.50 -15.05 -10.92
C THR A 333 8.15 -14.40 -10.70
N ILE A 334 7.98 -13.18 -11.23
CA ILE A 334 6.77 -12.39 -11.09
C ILE A 334 6.23 -12.08 -12.47
N PHE A 335 4.94 -12.25 -12.65
CA PHE A 335 4.18 -11.84 -13.83
C PHE A 335 2.99 -11.00 -13.39
N GLN A 336 2.88 -9.78 -13.93
CA GLN A 336 1.80 -8.86 -13.62
C GLN A 336 1.14 -8.35 -14.90
N LEU A 337 -0.18 -8.22 -14.87
CA LEU A 337 -0.97 -7.55 -15.90
C LEU A 337 -1.75 -6.40 -15.28
N ASP A 338 -1.63 -5.24 -15.89
CA ASP A 338 -2.37 -4.03 -15.56
C ASP A 338 -3.36 -3.72 -16.67
N PHE A 339 -4.63 -3.64 -16.31
CA PHE A 339 -5.73 -3.37 -17.23
C PHE A 339 -6.33 -1.99 -16.94
N ASP A 340 -6.31 -1.11 -17.94
CA ASP A 340 -7.11 0.11 -17.93
C ASP A 340 -8.55 -0.24 -18.37
N THR A 341 -9.46 -0.29 -17.43
CA THR A 341 -10.87 -0.59 -17.67
C THR A 341 -11.62 0.54 -18.41
N GLY A 342 -10.98 1.69 -18.61
CA GLY A 342 -11.61 2.93 -19.07
C GLY A 342 -12.32 3.70 -17.94
N LEU A 343 -12.50 3.09 -16.80
CA LEU A 343 -13.01 3.73 -15.58
C LEU A 343 -11.82 4.16 -14.72
N LYS A 344 -11.47 5.44 -14.73
CA LYS A 344 -10.26 5.99 -14.06
C LYS A 344 -10.11 5.59 -12.58
N ARG A 345 -11.22 5.30 -11.90
CA ARG A 345 -11.23 4.88 -10.47
C ARG A 345 -11.08 3.39 -10.26
N PHE A 346 -11.25 2.59 -11.32
CA PHE A 346 -11.30 1.13 -11.22
C PHE A 346 -10.33 0.45 -12.19
N PRO A 347 -9.00 0.72 -12.11
CA PRO A 347 -8.01 -0.11 -12.78
C PRO A 347 -8.09 -1.53 -12.23
N VAL A 348 -7.64 -2.51 -13.00
CA VAL A 348 -7.51 -3.89 -12.55
C VAL A 348 -6.05 -4.30 -12.71
N THR A 349 -5.49 -4.89 -11.66
CA THR A 349 -4.16 -5.49 -11.68
C THR A 349 -4.27 -6.95 -11.28
N THR A 350 -3.64 -7.83 -12.03
CA THR A 350 -3.47 -9.23 -11.63
C THR A 350 -1.98 -9.55 -11.56
N LEU A 351 -1.60 -10.30 -10.53
CA LEU A 351 -0.22 -10.68 -10.30
C LEU A 351 -0.14 -12.17 -9.97
N PHE A 352 0.86 -12.83 -10.55
CA PHE A 352 1.26 -14.17 -10.19
C PHE A 352 2.76 -14.18 -9.89
N ASN A 353 3.13 -14.69 -8.73
CA ASN A 353 4.52 -14.87 -8.33
C ASN A 353 4.77 -16.34 -7.97
N PHE A 354 5.84 -16.87 -8.47
CA PHE A 354 6.33 -18.22 -8.19
C PHE A 354 7.75 -18.14 -7.66
N ALA A 355 7.99 -18.74 -6.49
CA ALA A 355 9.32 -18.90 -5.91
C ALA A 355 9.67 -20.37 -5.75
N GLN A 356 10.94 -20.71 -5.97
CA GLN A 356 11.46 -22.06 -5.75
C GLN A 356 12.84 -22.03 -5.13
N ASN A 357 13.00 -22.72 -4.01
CA ASN A 357 14.33 -22.98 -3.46
C ASN A 357 14.98 -24.12 -4.24
N THR A 358 16.01 -23.81 -5.01
CA THR A 358 16.77 -24.79 -5.82
C THR A 358 17.69 -25.67 -4.99
N ARG A 359 17.94 -25.29 -3.71
CA ARG A 359 18.90 -25.91 -2.78
C ARG A 359 18.23 -26.51 -1.54
N ALA A 360 16.94 -26.89 -1.67
CA ALA A 360 16.18 -27.49 -0.59
C ALA A 360 16.81 -28.82 -0.13
N CYS A 361 16.93 -28.97 1.19
CA CYS A 361 17.52 -30.14 1.88
C CYS A 361 19.00 -30.42 1.59
N GLU A 362 19.75 -29.49 0.98
CA GLU A 362 21.17 -29.70 0.73
C GLU A 362 22.04 -29.77 2.01
N ASN A 363 21.51 -29.38 3.16
CA ASN A 363 22.25 -29.42 4.42
C ASN A 363 21.99 -30.69 5.25
N ILE A 364 21.12 -31.59 4.80
CA ILE A 364 20.80 -32.83 5.54
C ILE A 364 22.02 -33.71 5.78
N GLY A 365 23.00 -33.71 4.85
CA GLY A 365 24.24 -34.44 5.02
C GLY A 365 25.02 -34.06 6.30
N ALA A 366 24.93 -32.81 6.74
CA ALA A 366 25.57 -32.37 7.99
C ALA A 366 24.95 -33.03 9.22
N PHE A 367 23.62 -33.21 9.24
CA PHE A 367 22.90 -33.90 10.32
C PHE A 367 23.25 -35.39 10.35
N VAL A 368 23.30 -36.01 9.19
CA VAL A 368 23.72 -37.43 9.08
C VAL A 368 25.13 -37.62 9.59
N ALA A 369 26.07 -36.77 9.17
CA ALA A 369 27.46 -36.82 9.62
C ALA A 369 27.63 -36.59 11.14
N ALA A 370 26.77 -35.77 11.73
CA ALA A 370 26.74 -35.50 13.17
C ALA A 370 25.95 -36.54 13.98
N GLY A 371 25.30 -37.52 13.34
CA GLY A 371 24.44 -38.50 14.02
C GLY A 371 23.19 -37.87 14.65
N VAL A 372 22.72 -36.75 14.13
CA VAL A 372 21.62 -35.96 14.69
C VAL A 372 20.37 -36.07 13.81
N THR A 373 19.23 -36.27 14.43
CA THR A 373 17.92 -36.17 13.72
C THR A 373 17.45 -34.72 13.75
N PRO A 374 17.06 -34.12 12.61
CA PRO A 374 16.47 -32.77 12.60
C PRO A 374 15.21 -32.68 13.46
N THR A 375 15.06 -31.57 14.18
CA THR A 375 13.86 -31.26 14.98
C THR A 375 12.63 -31.13 14.08
N ILE A 376 12.79 -30.48 12.92
CA ILE A 376 11.82 -30.46 11.84
C ILE A 376 12.51 -31.08 10.62
N ALA A 377 11.96 -32.20 10.14
CA ALA A 377 12.52 -32.92 9.00
C ALA A 377 12.38 -32.11 7.71
N CYS A 378 13.41 -32.19 6.87
CA CYS A 378 13.40 -31.59 5.54
C CYS A 378 12.81 -32.55 4.52
N ASN A 379 11.90 -32.03 3.69
CA ASN A 379 11.37 -32.74 2.53
C ASN A 379 11.74 -31.95 1.26
N PRO A 380 12.55 -32.52 0.33
CA PRO A 380 12.97 -31.80 -0.86
C PRO A 380 11.87 -31.48 -1.86
N ARG A 381 10.65 -32.00 -1.64
CA ARG A 381 9.46 -31.67 -2.46
C ARG A 381 8.76 -30.40 -1.97
N ASP A 382 8.96 -29.99 -0.71
CA ASP A 382 8.28 -28.86 -0.07
C ASP A 382 9.06 -27.54 -0.30
N ARG A 383 9.38 -27.22 -1.56
CA ARG A 383 10.33 -26.17 -1.94
C ARG A 383 9.74 -25.06 -2.81
N GLN A 384 8.43 -25.06 -3.02
CA GLN A 384 7.75 -24.14 -3.94
C GLN A 384 6.83 -23.17 -3.19
N GLY A 385 6.81 -21.92 -3.64
CA GLY A 385 5.93 -20.88 -3.19
C GLY A 385 5.11 -20.31 -4.35
N TYR A 386 3.83 -20.05 -4.08
CA TYR A 386 2.90 -19.46 -5.03
C TYR A 386 2.16 -18.30 -4.38
N TRP A 387 2.07 -17.20 -5.10
CA TRP A 387 1.31 -16.01 -4.72
C TRP A 387 0.52 -15.52 -5.92
N ALA A 388 -0.78 -15.47 -5.80
CA ALA A 388 -1.67 -14.96 -6.84
C ALA A 388 -2.52 -13.84 -6.26
N GLU A 389 -2.52 -12.68 -6.92
CA GLU A 389 -3.22 -11.49 -6.45
C GLU A 389 -4.05 -10.88 -7.56
N ALA A 390 -5.23 -10.38 -7.22
CA ALA A 390 -6.08 -9.61 -8.10
C ALA A 390 -6.57 -8.36 -7.35
N ASP A 391 -6.29 -7.20 -7.91
CA ASP A 391 -6.70 -5.89 -7.42
C ASP A 391 -7.74 -5.27 -8.33
N PHE A 392 -8.75 -4.67 -7.73
CA PHE A 392 -9.78 -3.92 -8.41
C PHE A 392 -9.95 -2.56 -7.74
N GLY A 393 -9.78 -1.48 -8.50
CA GLY A 393 -9.87 -0.12 -8.00
C GLY A 393 -8.55 0.43 -7.45
N GLN A 394 -8.63 1.51 -6.70
CA GLN A 394 -7.45 2.21 -6.15
C GLN A 394 -7.84 3.06 -4.95
N THR A 395 -6.85 3.53 -4.19
CA THR A 395 -7.02 4.49 -3.08
C THR A 395 -6.10 5.70 -3.30
N LYS A 396 -6.36 6.51 -4.35
CA LYS A 396 -5.58 7.69 -4.69
C LYS A 396 -6.28 9.00 -4.37
N ASN A 397 -7.59 9.07 -4.70
CA ASN A 397 -8.37 10.26 -4.51
C ASN A 397 -9.48 10.02 -3.50
N LYS A 398 -9.92 11.09 -2.82
CA LYS A 398 -11.07 11.02 -1.90
C LYS A 398 -12.26 10.33 -2.55
N GLY A 399 -12.82 9.33 -1.85
CA GLY A 399 -13.95 8.53 -2.30
C GLY A 399 -13.59 7.36 -3.20
N ASP A 400 -12.30 7.09 -3.42
CA ASP A 400 -11.87 5.89 -4.13
C ASP A 400 -12.01 4.64 -3.24
N TRP A 401 -12.29 3.52 -3.90
CA TRP A 401 -12.32 2.19 -3.29
C TRP A 401 -11.33 1.26 -3.99
N ARG A 402 -10.70 0.40 -3.20
CA ARG A 402 -9.88 -0.73 -3.67
C ARG A 402 -10.37 -2.01 -3.03
N PHE A 403 -10.49 -3.06 -3.81
CA PHE A 403 -10.72 -4.41 -3.36
C PHE A 403 -9.59 -5.29 -3.87
N ALA A 404 -9.07 -6.15 -3.02
CA ALA A 404 -8.02 -7.09 -3.42
C ALA A 404 -8.29 -8.47 -2.85
N TYR A 405 -7.86 -9.47 -3.60
CA TYR A 405 -7.82 -10.84 -3.16
C TYR A 405 -6.44 -11.42 -3.45
N THR A 406 -5.86 -12.07 -2.45
CA THR A 406 -4.60 -12.79 -2.59
C THR A 406 -4.76 -14.22 -2.12
N PHE A 407 -4.23 -15.16 -2.89
CA PHE A 407 -4.01 -16.53 -2.48
C PHE A 407 -2.50 -16.77 -2.40
N ALA A 408 -2.03 -17.27 -1.26
CA ALA A 408 -0.65 -17.67 -1.04
C ALA A 408 -0.60 -19.15 -0.63
N ARG A 409 0.33 -19.90 -1.23
CA ARG A 409 0.72 -21.25 -0.81
C ARG A 409 2.24 -21.26 -0.75
N ILE A 410 2.80 -21.37 0.43
CA ILE A 410 4.23 -21.31 0.66
C ILE A 410 4.64 -22.60 1.35
N GLU A 411 5.36 -23.45 0.64
CA GLU A 411 5.87 -24.71 1.19
C GLU A 411 7.04 -24.42 2.15
N ARG A 412 7.35 -25.39 3.00
CA ARG A 412 8.26 -25.20 4.13
C ARG A 412 9.65 -24.70 3.74
N GLU A 413 10.20 -25.19 2.64
CA GLU A 413 11.56 -24.88 2.20
C GLU A 413 11.60 -23.88 1.04
N ALA A 414 10.46 -23.31 0.66
CA ALA A 414 10.33 -22.45 -0.52
C ALA A 414 11.14 -21.17 -0.40
N VAL A 415 11.12 -20.55 0.77
CA VAL A 415 11.72 -19.25 1.09
C VAL A 415 12.35 -19.28 2.49
N VAL A 416 13.11 -18.23 2.82
CA VAL A 416 13.64 -18.07 4.18
C VAL A 416 12.57 -17.41 5.05
N ALA A 417 11.93 -18.19 5.88
CA ALA A 417 10.78 -17.80 6.70
C ALA A 417 11.05 -16.58 7.62
N ALA A 418 12.30 -16.34 8.00
CA ALA A 418 12.68 -15.20 8.84
C ALA A 418 12.40 -13.84 8.20
N PHE A 419 12.33 -13.77 6.87
CA PHE A 419 12.17 -12.54 6.09
C PHE A 419 10.85 -12.44 5.36
N ASP A 420 9.98 -13.45 5.49
CA ASP A 420 8.69 -13.49 4.81
C ASP A 420 7.59 -12.73 5.58
N ALA A 421 6.43 -12.57 4.97
CA ALA A 421 5.32 -11.75 5.45
C ALA A 421 4.93 -12.03 6.91
N SER A 422 4.93 -11.00 7.74
CA SER A 422 4.60 -11.07 9.17
C SER A 422 3.12 -11.21 9.47
N ASP A 423 2.27 -10.87 8.51
CA ASP A 423 0.82 -10.81 8.71
C ASP A 423 0.10 -12.11 8.33
N ILE A 424 0.76 -13.05 7.62
CA ILE A 424 0.20 -14.36 7.29
C ILE A 424 0.23 -15.33 8.49
N ARG A 425 -0.47 -16.48 8.35
CA ARG A 425 -0.63 -17.46 9.42
C ARG A 425 0.71 -17.99 9.95
N GLU A 426 1.62 -18.28 9.03
CA GLU A 426 3.04 -18.61 9.24
C GLU A 426 3.82 -18.14 8.02
N PRO A 427 5.09 -17.74 8.19
CA PRO A 427 5.88 -17.21 7.09
C PRO A 427 6.25 -18.26 6.01
N SER A 428 6.29 -19.55 6.36
CA SER A 428 6.33 -20.66 5.41
C SER A 428 5.48 -21.82 5.91
N ASN A 429 5.33 -22.92 5.17
CA ASN A 429 4.46 -24.03 5.51
C ASN A 429 2.97 -23.62 5.63
N VAL A 430 2.48 -22.76 4.74
CA VAL A 430 1.16 -22.13 4.87
C VAL A 430 0.39 -22.13 3.55
N ALA A 431 -0.92 -22.27 3.65
CA ALA A 431 -1.88 -21.85 2.61
C ALA A 431 -2.81 -20.80 3.19
N GLN A 432 -2.97 -19.67 2.50
CA GLN A 432 -3.71 -18.54 3.01
C GLN A 432 -4.45 -17.76 1.93
N HIS A 433 -5.62 -17.28 2.30
CA HIS A 433 -6.39 -16.28 1.58
C HIS A 433 -6.29 -14.95 2.30
N ARG A 434 -6.14 -13.85 1.55
CA ARG A 434 -6.22 -12.48 2.04
C ARG A 434 -7.27 -11.73 1.22
N ILE A 435 -8.20 -11.10 1.91
CA ILE A 435 -9.27 -10.29 1.31
C ILE A 435 -9.12 -8.89 1.88
N GLU A 436 -9.05 -7.88 1.01
CA GLU A 436 -8.82 -6.50 1.41
C GLU A 436 -9.90 -5.58 0.82
N ALA A 437 -10.32 -4.61 1.61
CA ALA A 437 -11.14 -3.49 1.16
C ALA A 437 -10.54 -2.19 1.69
N GLY A 438 -10.23 -1.27 0.79
CA GLY A 438 -9.67 0.05 1.10
C GLY A 438 -10.61 1.17 0.68
N TYR A 439 -10.72 2.20 1.49
CA TYR A 439 -11.49 3.41 1.20
C TYR A 439 -10.66 4.66 1.48
N GLN A 440 -10.51 5.51 0.47
CA GLN A 440 -9.84 6.81 0.61
C GLN A 440 -10.81 7.84 1.18
N ALA A 441 -10.82 8.00 2.51
CA ALA A 441 -11.74 8.91 3.20
C ALA A 441 -11.40 10.39 2.96
N TYR A 442 -10.10 10.73 2.97
CA TYR A 442 -9.55 12.04 2.63
C TYR A 442 -8.31 11.87 1.77
N SER A 443 -7.75 12.94 1.20
CA SER A 443 -6.54 12.88 0.37
C SER A 443 -5.35 12.18 1.04
N ASN A 444 -5.28 12.24 2.36
CA ASN A 444 -4.21 11.70 3.19
C ASN A 444 -4.67 10.65 4.23
N VAL A 445 -5.96 10.23 4.19
CA VAL A 445 -6.52 9.24 5.13
C VAL A 445 -7.14 8.08 4.37
N THR A 446 -6.67 6.88 4.64
CA THR A 446 -7.21 5.63 4.10
C THR A 446 -7.68 4.73 5.24
N LEU A 447 -8.87 4.16 5.09
CA LEU A 447 -9.40 3.11 5.96
C LEU A 447 -9.27 1.77 5.23
N ASN A 448 -8.70 0.77 5.89
CA ASN A 448 -8.57 -0.57 5.31
C ASN A 448 -9.18 -1.62 6.24
N LEU A 449 -9.84 -2.58 5.62
CA LEU A 449 -10.28 -3.83 6.23
C LEU A 449 -9.53 -4.96 5.53
N THR A 450 -8.79 -5.76 6.29
CA THR A 450 -8.08 -6.93 5.78
C THR A 450 -8.48 -8.17 6.56
N THR A 451 -8.83 -9.22 5.86
CA THR A 451 -9.16 -10.53 6.45
C THR A 451 -8.20 -11.58 5.91
N PHE A 452 -7.53 -12.27 6.82
CA PHE A 452 -6.69 -13.43 6.51
C PHE A 452 -7.39 -14.70 6.97
N ILE A 453 -7.34 -15.74 6.12
CA ILE A 453 -7.88 -17.06 6.40
C ILE A 453 -6.80 -18.06 5.99
N GLY A 454 -6.07 -18.59 6.97
CA GLY A 454 -4.90 -19.41 6.70
C GLY A 454 -4.79 -20.66 7.56
N ARG A 455 -4.10 -21.67 7.05
CA ARG A 455 -3.75 -22.88 7.76
C ARG A 455 -2.34 -23.35 7.40
N ARG A 456 -1.73 -24.14 8.25
CA ARG A 456 -0.49 -24.86 7.93
C ARG A 456 -0.73 -25.93 6.88
N LEU A 457 0.26 -26.17 6.03
CA LEU A 457 0.25 -27.28 5.05
C LEU A 457 0.58 -28.60 5.72
N ILE A 458 1.60 -28.58 6.61
CA ILE A 458 2.08 -29.75 7.34
C ILE A 458 1.99 -29.45 8.83
N THR A 459 1.28 -30.30 9.56
CA THR A 459 1.17 -30.23 11.02
C THR A 459 1.61 -31.55 11.64
N SER A 460 2.04 -31.53 12.89
CA SER A 460 2.27 -32.72 13.71
C SER A 460 0.99 -33.38 14.18
N GLN A 461 -0.14 -32.73 14.00
CA GLN A 461 -1.46 -33.19 14.40
C GLN A 461 -2.27 -33.57 13.17
N SER A 462 -2.76 -34.82 13.15
CA SER A 462 -3.55 -35.35 12.05
C SER A 462 -5.00 -34.84 12.10
N PRO A 463 -5.69 -34.79 10.95
CA PRO A 463 -5.15 -34.75 9.60
C PRO A 463 -5.12 -33.37 8.97
N GLU A 464 -5.84 -32.35 9.51
CA GLU A 464 -5.89 -31.01 8.96
C GLU A 464 -6.03 -29.97 10.04
N GLU A 465 -5.15 -28.94 10.00
CA GLU A 465 -5.31 -27.77 10.82
C GLU A 465 -6.55 -26.98 10.38
N ARG A 466 -7.38 -26.54 11.33
CA ARG A 466 -8.49 -25.64 11.04
C ARG A 466 -7.97 -24.27 10.65
N TYR A 467 -8.70 -23.55 9.79
CA TYR A 467 -8.34 -22.22 9.36
C TYR A 467 -8.36 -21.24 10.53
N LEU A 468 -7.21 -20.61 10.79
CA LEU A 468 -7.12 -19.42 11.62
C LEU A 468 -7.57 -18.22 10.80
N LYS A 469 -8.42 -17.39 11.39
CA LYS A 469 -8.90 -16.15 10.81
C LYS A 469 -8.29 -14.98 11.57
N ARG A 470 -7.81 -13.97 10.83
CA ARG A 470 -7.31 -12.71 11.38
C ARG A 470 -8.00 -11.58 10.67
N LEU A 471 -8.59 -10.67 11.43
CA LEU A 471 -9.21 -9.46 10.95
C LEU A 471 -8.35 -8.26 11.37
N GLN A 472 -8.09 -7.35 10.44
CA GLN A 472 -7.40 -6.10 10.70
C GLN A 472 -8.25 -4.93 10.22
N LEU A 473 -8.42 -3.94 11.06
CA LEU A 473 -9.02 -2.64 10.75
C LEU A 473 -7.94 -1.58 10.91
N ASP A 474 -7.59 -0.92 9.81
CA ASP A 474 -6.53 0.09 9.78
C ASP A 474 -7.09 1.47 9.49
N PHE A 475 -6.68 2.44 10.29
CA PHE A 475 -6.72 3.86 9.99
C PHE A 475 -5.29 4.29 9.61
N ASN A 476 -5.09 4.73 8.37
CA ASN A 476 -3.79 5.20 7.89
C ASN A 476 -3.88 6.69 7.58
N TYR A 477 -2.99 7.47 8.20
CA TYR A 477 -2.81 8.90 7.95
C TYR A 477 -1.42 9.16 7.41
N LYS A 478 -1.31 9.84 6.26
CA LYS A 478 -0.04 10.26 5.64
C LYS A 478 0.13 11.77 5.78
N PHE A 479 1.33 12.24 6.06
CA PHE A 479 1.66 13.66 6.22
C PHE A 479 3.02 14.00 5.61
#